data_b35640cad50cc1d769a8b07ec32ad91c
#
_entry.id   b35640cad50cc1d769a8b07ec32ad91c
#
_cell.length_a   1.000
_cell.length_b   1.000
_cell.length_c   1.000
_cell.angle_alpha   90.00
_cell.angle_beta   90.00
_cell.angle_gamma   90.00
#
_symmetry.space_group_name_H-M   'P 1'
#
loop_
_entity.id
_entity.type
_entity.pdbx_description
1 polymer ?
#
loop_
_entity_poly.entity_id
_entity_poly.type
_entity_poly.pdbx_seq_one_letter_code
_entity_poly.pdbx_strand_id
1 'polypeptide(L)'
;MKAWGFEYKSNLVWEKVRKDGLPDGRGVGFYFRNVTELLLFGIKGKNNRTLAPGRSQVNLLRAMKREHSRKPDEFVALIDACSTGPKLEMFARGDREGWDMWGNQADESYEPTWKTYANHTVATVKMSA
;
A
#
# COMPACT_ATOMS: atom_id res chain seq x y z
N MET A 1 -6.51 5.94 -14.60
CA MET A 1 -5.21 5.69 -15.24
C MET A 1 -5.13 6.32 -16.63
N LYS A 2 -6.02 5.95 -17.55
CA LYS A 2 -5.97 6.43 -18.93
C LYS A 2 -5.97 7.95 -19.08
N ALA A 3 -6.79 8.66 -18.30
CA ALA A 3 -6.83 10.13 -18.28
C ALA A 3 -5.49 10.78 -17.90
N TRP A 4 -4.63 10.08 -17.18
CA TRP A 4 -3.28 10.54 -16.78
C TRP A 4 -2.18 10.01 -17.69
N GLY A 5 -2.54 9.36 -18.80
CA GLY A 5 -1.61 8.82 -19.76
C GLY A 5 -0.97 7.49 -19.37
N PHE A 6 -1.51 6.79 -18.38
CA PHE A 6 -1.06 5.45 -18.01
C PHE A 6 -1.87 4.37 -18.72
N GLU A 7 -1.16 3.38 -19.22
CA GLU A 7 -1.76 2.15 -19.74
C GLU A 7 -1.77 1.08 -18.66
N TYR A 8 -2.94 0.52 -18.36
CA TYR A 8 -3.09 -0.57 -17.41
C TYR A 8 -2.35 -1.82 -17.92
N LYS A 9 -1.58 -2.44 -17.06
CA LYS A 9 -0.80 -3.64 -17.38
C LYS A 9 -1.08 -4.81 -16.45
N SER A 10 -1.30 -4.56 -15.18
CA SER A 10 -1.46 -5.62 -14.18
C SER A 10 -2.15 -5.09 -12.93
N ASN A 11 -2.37 -5.97 -11.98
CA ASN A 11 -2.84 -5.59 -10.66
C ASN A 11 -2.15 -6.43 -9.59
N LEU A 12 -2.19 -5.90 -8.37
CA LEU A 12 -1.90 -6.64 -7.16
C LEU A 12 -3.16 -6.67 -6.30
N VAL A 13 -3.31 -7.72 -5.54
CA VAL A 13 -4.40 -7.87 -4.57
C VAL A 13 -3.82 -7.75 -3.17
N TRP A 14 -4.32 -6.83 -2.39
CA TRP A 14 -4.06 -6.80 -0.97
C TRP A 14 -5.11 -7.63 -0.24
N GLU A 15 -4.71 -8.74 0.34
CA GLU A 15 -5.53 -9.49 1.29
C GLU A 15 -5.30 -8.91 2.68
N LYS A 16 -6.38 -8.41 3.29
CA LYS A 16 -6.38 -7.84 4.63
C LYS A 16 -6.44 -8.97 5.64
N VAL A 17 -5.38 -9.16 6.39
CA VAL A 17 -5.26 -10.23 7.37
C VAL A 17 -5.23 -9.71 8.80
N ARG A 18 -5.56 -10.59 9.75
CA ARG A 18 -5.39 -10.37 11.19
C ARG A 18 -3.98 -10.80 11.63
N LYS A 19 -3.66 -10.59 12.91
CA LYS A 19 -2.39 -11.04 13.51
C LYS A 19 -2.13 -12.54 13.36
N ASP A 20 -3.18 -13.35 13.34
CA ASP A 20 -3.11 -14.80 13.15
C ASP A 20 -2.96 -15.23 11.69
N GLY A 21 -2.88 -14.27 10.76
CA GLY A 21 -2.75 -14.52 9.32
C GLY A 21 -4.05 -14.91 8.62
N LEU A 22 -5.16 -15.00 9.36
CA LEU A 22 -6.47 -15.30 8.77
C LEU A 22 -7.09 -14.04 8.16
N PRO A 23 -8.01 -14.17 7.19
CA PRO A 23 -8.69 -13.03 6.58
C PRO A 23 -9.37 -12.12 7.62
N ASP A 24 -9.23 -10.81 7.46
CA ASP A 24 -9.85 -9.84 8.36
C ASP A 24 -11.31 -9.61 8.03
N GLY A 25 -12.17 -10.49 8.51
CA GLY A 25 -13.62 -10.42 8.31
C GLY A 25 -14.36 -9.33 9.09
N ARG A 26 -13.65 -8.39 9.73
CA ARG A 26 -14.26 -7.27 10.49
C ARG A 26 -14.77 -6.13 9.60
N GLY A 27 -14.46 -6.15 8.32
CA GLY A 27 -14.98 -5.20 7.36
C GLY A 27 -16.49 -5.35 7.17
N VAL A 28 -17.13 -4.29 6.68
CA VAL A 28 -18.52 -4.29 6.27
C VAL A 28 -18.65 -4.52 4.77
N GLY A 29 -19.75 -5.07 4.34
CA GLY A 29 -20.08 -5.26 2.95
C GLY A 29 -21.56 -5.53 2.79
N PHE A 30 -22.15 -5.08 1.71
CA PHE A 30 -23.59 -5.22 1.49
C PHE A 30 -23.98 -6.67 1.17
N TYR A 31 -23.14 -7.36 0.41
CA TYR A 31 -23.36 -8.79 0.05
C TYR A 31 -22.28 -9.68 0.65
N PHE A 32 -21.02 -9.27 0.55
CA PHE A 32 -19.88 -9.97 1.12
C PHE A 32 -19.01 -9.00 1.91
N ARG A 33 -18.35 -9.49 2.96
CA ARG A 33 -17.36 -8.71 3.70
C ARG A 33 -16.08 -8.63 2.91
N ASN A 34 -15.71 -7.42 2.51
CA ASN A 34 -14.50 -7.19 1.72
C ASN A 34 -13.24 -7.34 2.56
N VAL A 35 -12.44 -8.33 2.22
CA VAL A 35 -11.12 -8.56 2.81
C VAL A 35 -9.99 -8.27 1.83
N THR A 36 -10.32 -7.84 0.63
CA THR A 36 -9.33 -7.55 -0.42
C THR A 36 -9.43 -6.11 -0.91
N GLU A 37 -8.33 -5.62 -1.46
CA GLU A 37 -8.26 -4.35 -2.16
C GLU A 37 -7.36 -4.51 -3.39
N LEU A 38 -7.78 -3.96 -4.52
CA LEU A 38 -7.01 -4.03 -5.76
C LEU A 38 -6.09 -2.81 -5.88
N LEU A 39 -4.83 -3.06 -6.23
CA LEU A 39 -3.90 -2.04 -6.70
C LEU A 39 -3.73 -2.21 -8.20
N LEU A 40 -4.09 -1.19 -8.95
CA LEU A 40 -3.93 -1.20 -10.39
C LEU A 40 -2.52 -0.72 -10.74
N PHE A 41 -1.81 -1.53 -11.49
CA PHE A 41 -0.49 -1.20 -12.01
C PHE A 41 -0.58 -0.76 -13.46
N GLY A 42 -0.06 0.41 -13.76
CA GLY A 42 0.02 0.96 -15.11
C GLY A 42 1.38 1.56 -15.39
N ILE A 43 1.74 1.59 -16.65
CA ILE A 43 2.97 2.22 -17.13
C ILE A 43 2.66 3.41 -18.04
N LYS A 44 3.60 4.35 -18.10
CA LYS A 44 3.62 5.44 -19.05
C LYS A 44 4.86 5.32 -19.93
N GLY A 45 4.69 5.45 -21.23
CA GLY A 45 5.77 5.22 -22.19
C GLY A 45 5.83 3.79 -22.71
N LYS A 46 6.92 3.46 -23.42
CA LYS A 46 7.11 2.16 -24.05
C LYS A 46 8.17 1.34 -23.32
N ASN A 47 7.97 0.03 -23.27
CA ASN A 47 8.93 -0.95 -22.77
C ASN A 47 9.35 -0.78 -21.29
N ASN A 48 8.59 -0.04 -20.49
CA ASN A 48 8.86 0.10 -19.07
C ASN A 48 8.50 -1.20 -18.35
N ARG A 49 9.42 -1.70 -17.54
CA ARG A 49 9.24 -2.89 -16.71
C ARG A 49 9.65 -2.61 -15.27
N THR A 50 9.07 -3.34 -14.36
CA THR A 50 9.57 -3.37 -12.99
C THR A 50 11.00 -3.90 -12.94
N LEU A 51 11.76 -3.54 -11.93
CA LEU A 51 13.04 -4.14 -11.63
C LEU A 51 12.88 -5.65 -11.34
N ALA A 52 14.00 -6.37 -11.33
CA ALA A 52 14.01 -7.84 -11.19
C ALA A 52 13.17 -8.37 -10.01
N PRO A 53 13.23 -7.79 -8.79
CA PRO A 53 12.38 -8.24 -7.68
C PRO A 53 10.88 -8.20 -7.99
N GLY A 54 10.42 -7.16 -8.68
CA GLY A 54 9.01 -7.05 -9.06
C GLY A 54 8.55 -8.12 -10.05
N ARG A 55 9.45 -8.58 -10.92
CA ARG A 55 9.12 -9.63 -11.90
C ARG A 55 8.95 -11.01 -11.27
N SER A 56 9.50 -11.25 -10.10
CA SER A 56 9.31 -12.49 -9.34
C SER A 56 8.25 -12.38 -8.25
N GLN A 57 7.71 -11.17 -8.02
CA GLN A 57 6.66 -10.94 -7.04
C GLN A 57 5.32 -11.50 -7.53
N VAL A 58 4.71 -12.36 -6.74
CA VAL A 58 3.32 -12.77 -6.99
C VAL A 58 2.38 -11.58 -6.74
N ASN A 59 1.27 -11.52 -7.43
CA ASN A 59 0.32 -10.41 -7.35
C ASN A 59 -0.62 -10.46 -6.14
N LEU A 60 -0.21 -11.10 -5.07
CA LEU A 60 -0.93 -11.17 -3.80
C LEU A 60 -0.02 -10.64 -2.68
N LEU A 61 -0.49 -9.64 -1.95
CA LEU A 61 0.16 -9.13 -0.76
C LEU A 61 -0.75 -9.33 0.45
N ARG A 62 -0.25 -10.01 1.46
CA ARG A 62 -0.95 -10.20 2.73
C ARG A 62 -0.40 -9.22 3.75
N ALA A 63 -1.25 -8.33 4.23
CA ALA A 63 -0.86 -7.33 5.21
C ALA A 63 -2.05 -6.95 6.10
N MET A 64 -1.73 -6.57 7.34
CA MET A 64 -2.74 -6.06 8.27
C MET A 64 -3.20 -4.66 7.84
N LYS A 65 -4.47 -4.36 8.12
CA LYS A 65 -4.98 -3.00 7.99
C LYS A 65 -4.22 -2.03 8.89
N ARG A 66 -4.10 -0.83 8.41
CA ARG A 66 -3.69 0.34 9.19
C ARG A 66 -4.93 1.19 9.52
N GLU A 67 -4.74 2.42 9.96
CA GLU A 67 -5.82 3.37 10.14
C GLU A 67 -6.57 3.62 8.81
N HIS A 68 -7.72 4.27 8.90
CA HIS A 68 -8.62 4.43 7.74
C HIS A 68 -7.90 4.95 6.49
N SER A 69 -8.04 4.23 5.39
CA SER A 69 -7.47 4.52 4.08
C SER A 69 -5.95 4.50 3.98
N ARG A 70 -5.20 4.33 5.06
CA ARG A 70 -3.74 4.17 4.98
C ARG A 70 -3.39 2.81 4.40
N LYS A 71 -2.47 2.82 3.45
CA LYS A 71 -1.94 1.59 2.85
C LYS A 71 -0.84 0.99 3.74
N PRO A 72 -0.68 -0.34 3.75
CA PRO A 72 0.37 -0.97 4.53
C PRO A 72 1.77 -0.62 4.01
N ASP A 73 2.73 -0.56 4.92
CA ASP A 73 4.11 -0.21 4.60
C ASP A 73 4.79 -1.27 3.71
N GLU A 74 4.25 -2.48 3.69
CA GLU A 74 4.68 -3.56 2.78
C GLU A 74 4.54 -3.17 1.30
N PHE A 75 3.56 -2.34 0.94
CA PHE A 75 3.45 -1.81 -0.43
C PHE A 75 4.58 -0.84 -0.76
N VAL A 76 5.00 -0.04 0.21
CA VAL A 76 6.12 0.89 0.04
C VAL A 76 7.39 0.12 -0.23
N ALA A 77 7.68 -0.89 0.59
CA ALA A 77 8.84 -1.76 0.42
C ALA A 77 8.82 -2.46 -0.95
N LEU A 78 7.65 -2.91 -1.40
CA LEU A 78 7.49 -3.52 -2.71
C LEU A 78 7.77 -2.50 -3.84
N ILE A 79 7.23 -1.29 -3.75
CA ILE A 79 7.47 -0.26 -4.75
C ILE A 79 8.95 0.12 -4.78
N ASP A 80 9.58 0.26 -3.62
CA ASP A 80 11.01 0.57 -3.52
C ASP A 80 11.89 -0.50 -4.18
N ALA A 81 11.52 -1.77 -4.01
CA ALA A 81 12.23 -2.88 -4.65
C ALA A 81 11.99 -2.96 -6.16
N CYS A 82 10.84 -2.48 -6.65
CA CYS A 82 10.43 -2.64 -8.05
C CYS A 82 10.73 -1.44 -8.94
N SER A 83 10.97 -0.27 -8.36
CA SER A 83 11.08 0.99 -9.11
C SER A 83 12.21 1.85 -8.60
N THR A 84 12.93 2.48 -9.52
CA THR A 84 13.87 3.58 -9.20
C THR A 84 13.07 4.86 -8.92
N GLY A 85 13.68 5.78 -8.17
CA GLY A 85 13.09 7.11 -7.97
C GLY A 85 13.14 8.03 -9.21
N PRO A 86 12.57 9.21 -9.14
CA PRO A 86 11.85 9.76 -7.99
C PRO A 86 10.49 9.11 -7.77
N LYS A 87 9.96 9.19 -6.55
CA LYS A 87 8.69 8.59 -6.15
C LYS A 87 7.78 9.62 -5.52
N LEU A 88 6.50 9.58 -5.85
CA LEU A 88 5.47 10.46 -5.31
C LEU A 88 4.31 9.64 -4.77
N GLU A 89 3.93 9.89 -3.52
CA GLU A 89 2.67 9.40 -2.97
C GLU A 89 1.66 10.55 -2.91
N MET A 90 0.56 10.40 -3.62
CA MET A 90 -0.56 11.35 -3.58
C MET A 90 -1.58 10.93 -2.52
N PHE A 91 -2.15 11.92 -1.83
CA PHE A 91 -3.05 11.71 -0.67
C PHE A 91 -2.35 10.96 0.47
N ALA A 92 -1.08 11.29 0.64
CA ALA A 92 -0.22 10.67 1.63
C ALA A 92 -0.66 10.97 3.06
N ARG A 93 -0.26 10.09 3.96
CA ARG A 93 -0.43 10.26 5.41
C ARG A 93 0.90 10.10 6.10
N GLY A 94 1.37 11.20 6.66
CA GLY A 94 2.70 11.30 7.20
C GLY A 94 3.75 11.53 6.13
N ASP A 95 4.99 11.64 6.58
CA ASP A 95 6.16 11.79 5.74
C ASP A 95 6.88 10.44 5.53
N ARG A 96 7.70 10.37 4.49
CA ARG A 96 8.50 9.19 4.18
C ARG A 96 9.80 9.56 3.48
N GLU A 97 10.89 9.16 4.06
CA GLU A 97 12.22 9.38 3.49
C GLU A 97 12.32 8.81 2.07
N GLY A 98 12.87 9.61 1.16
CA GLY A 98 13.07 9.22 -0.24
C GLY A 98 11.85 9.28 -1.14
N TRP A 99 10.75 9.84 -0.64
CA TRP A 99 9.50 10.03 -1.39
C TRP A 99 9.06 11.49 -1.35
N ASP A 100 8.49 11.96 -2.45
CA ASP A 100 7.72 13.18 -2.46
C ASP A 100 6.30 12.87 -1.99
N MET A 101 5.80 13.64 -1.03
CA MET A 101 4.51 13.42 -0.40
C MET A 101 3.57 14.55 -0.74
N TRP A 102 2.35 14.24 -1.13
CA TRP A 102 1.32 15.23 -1.39
C TRP A 102 -0.01 14.83 -0.76
N GLY A 103 -0.64 15.78 -0.07
CA GLY A 103 -1.93 15.62 0.57
C GLY A 103 -2.07 16.50 1.80
N ASN A 104 -3.27 16.63 2.31
CA ASN A 104 -3.54 17.47 3.50
C ASN A 104 -3.08 16.83 4.83
N GLN A 105 -2.57 15.62 4.78
CA GLN A 105 -2.02 14.89 5.94
C GLN A 105 -0.58 14.42 5.67
N ALA A 106 0.06 14.97 4.63
CA ALA A 106 1.39 14.59 4.18
C ALA A 106 2.45 15.45 4.90
N ASP A 107 2.53 15.35 6.22
CA ASP A 107 3.50 16.07 7.03
C ASP A 107 3.95 15.26 8.23
N GLU A 108 5.02 15.72 8.87
CA GLU A 108 5.65 15.07 10.04
C GLU A 108 4.73 15.02 11.26
N SER A 109 3.75 15.93 11.33
CA SER A 109 2.83 16.01 12.47
C SER A 109 1.69 15.00 12.40
N TYR A 110 1.60 14.22 11.32
CA TYR A 110 0.55 13.24 11.17
C TYR A 110 0.62 12.18 12.28
N GLU A 111 -0.47 12.05 13.01
CA GLU A 111 -0.65 11.00 14.01
C GLU A 111 -1.79 10.06 13.59
N PRO A 112 -1.59 8.73 13.67
CA PRO A 112 -2.65 7.78 13.43
C PRO A 112 -3.81 7.98 14.39
N THR A 113 -5.00 8.28 13.87
CA THR A 113 -6.18 8.57 14.69
C THR A 113 -7.06 7.35 14.96
N TRP A 114 -6.82 6.24 14.28
CA TRP A 114 -7.68 5.07 14.39
C TRP A 114 -7.22 4.13 15.50
N LYS A 115 -7.71 4.39 16.70
CA LYS A 115 -7.37 3.64 17.93
C LYS A 115 -7.60 2.13 17.82
N THR A 116 -8.59 1.69 17.06
CA THR A 116 -8.92 0.26 16.88
C THR A 116 -7.76 -0.53 16.24
N TYR A 117 -6.90 0.14 15.50
CA TYR A 117 -5.77 -0.48 14.80
C TYR A 117 -4.40 -0.08 15.37
N ALA A 118 -4.36 0.70 16.42
CA ALA A 118 -3.12 1.11 17.08
C ALA A 118 -2.24 -0.08 17.49
N ASN A 119 -2.86 -1.16 17.98
CA ASN A 119 -2.15 -2.38 18.33
C ASN A 119 -1.48 -3.09 17.15
N HIS A 120 -1.96 -2.88 15.94
CA HIS A 120 -1.34 -3.43 14.74
C HIS A 120 -0.13 -2.59 14.29
N THR A 121 -0.16 -1.30 14.55
CA THR A 121 0.92 -0.37 14.23
C THR A 121 2.17 -0.65 15.06
N VAL A 122 2.01 -0.88 16.36
CA VAL A 122 3.13 -1.14 17.29
C VAL A 122 3.89 -2.42 16.96
N ALA A 123 3.22 -3.46 16.46
CA ALA A 123 3.87 -4.71 16.10
C ALA A 123 4.81 -4.59 14.89
N THR A 124 4.55 -3.65 13.98
CA THR A 124 5.34 -3.45 12.77
C THR A 124 6.64 -2.69 13.04
N VAL A 125 6.63 -1.75 13.98
CA VAL A 125 7.83 -0.99 14.38
C VAL A 125 8.88 -1.87 15.07
N LYS A 126 8.46 -2.92 15.76
CA LYS A 126 9.39 -3.86 16.43
C LYS A 126 10.08 -4.86 15.48
N MET A 127 9.60 -5.00 14.24
CA MET A 127 10.19 -5.91 13.24
C MET A 127 11.20 -5.23 12.34
N SER A 128 11.30 -3.90 12.36
CA SER A 128 12.23 -3.11 11.56
C SER A 128 13.45 -2.61 12.34
N ALA A 129 13.60 -3.04 13.59
CA ALA A 129 14.77 -2.73 14.41
C ALA A 129 15.81 -3.85 14.34
#